data_c677707cbe03cb0f21cc64764f6fe704
#
_entry.id   c677707cbe03cb0f21cc64764f6fe704
#
_cell.length_a   1.000
_cell.length_b   1.000
_cell.length_c   1.000
_cell.angle_alpha   90.00
_cell.angle_beta   90.00
_cell.angle_gamma   90.00
#
_symmetry.space_group_name_H-M   'P 1'
#
loop_
_entity.id
_entity.type
_entity.pdbx_description
1 polymer ?
#
loop_
_entity_poly.entity_id
_entity_poly.type
_entity_poly.pdbx_seq_one_letter_code
_entity_poly.pdbx_strand_id
1 'polypeptide(L)'
;MKNLLLALLLVFLTGCIKKLDTDGLTLKIDESELNKSSKEFPMKKNFVFANIQLEKPYIFIKDGTNRINAKIDISLSTVFMPSSFGTFALSGKPYFDKEKKAIFLEDVNIEELEFSNLDLSKNFTNMIMSNMKPVIDNIFTNIPIYEIDKSSFKGSFVKDVKIENSELLVTFGL
;
A
#
# COMPACT_ATOMS: atom_id res chain seq x y z
N MET A 1 -30.71 -21.59 23.10
CA MET A 1 -29.80 -20.42 23.22
C MET A 1 -28.38 -20.71 22.74
N LYS A 2 -27.75 -21.86 23.08
CA LYS A 2 -26.39 -22.22 22.63
C LYS A 2 -26.25 -22.31 21.11
N ASN A 3 -27.25 -22.88 20.42
CA ASN A 3 -27.22 -23.04 18.95
C ASN A 3 -27.46 -21.72 18.20
N LEU A 4 -28.16 -20.75 18.81
CA LEU A 4 -28.38 -19.41 18.25
C LEU A 4 -27.09 -18.58 18.33
N LEU A 5 -26.32 -18.72 19.42
CA LEU A 5 -25.04 -18.06 19.61
C LEU A 5 -23.96 -18.58 18.62
N LEU A 6 -24.00 -19.91 18.36
CA LEU A 6 -23.10 -20.54 17.37
C LEU A 6 -23.42 -20.10 15.94
N ALA A 7 -24.72 -19.97 15.59
CA ALA A 7 -25.15 -19.45 14.29
C ALA A 7 -24.78 -17.97 14.11
N LEU A 8 -24.89 -17.15 15.17
CA LEU A 8 -24.49 -15.76 15.15
C LEU A 8 -22.96 -15.59 14.97
N LEU A 9 -22.17 -16.48 15.59
CA LEU A 9 -20.71 -16.47 15.45
C LEU A 9 -20.26 -16.81 14.02
N LEU A 10 -20.98 -17.70 13.33
CA LEU A 10 -20.70 -18.07 11.92
C LEU A 10 -20.97 -16.91 10.94
N VAL A 11 -21.94 -16.04 11.23
CA VAL A 11 -22.27 -14.88 10.35
C VAL A 11 -21.17 -13.83 10.35
N PHE A 12 -20.42 -13.66 11.46
CA PHE A 12 -19.31 -12.69 11.53
C PHE A 12 -18.04 -13.14 10.79
N LEU A 13 -17.91 -14.42 10.41
CA LEU A 13 -16.76 -14.94 9.70
C LEU A 13 -16.89 -14.87 8.17
N THR A 14 -18.07 -14.55 7.64
CA THR A 14 -18.35 -14.63 6.20
C THR A 14 -17.90 -13.40 5.40
N GLY A 15 -17.61 -12.27 6.06
CA GLY A 15 -17.27 -11.01 5.36
C GLY A 15 -15.93 -11.02 4.63
N CYS A 16 -14.95 -11.79 5.10
CA CYS A 16 -13.60 -11.82 4.52
C CYS A 16 -13.35 -13.02 3.59
N ILE A 17 -14.20 -14.07 3.63
CA ILE A 17 -14.03 -15.24 2.78
C ILE A 17 -14.69 -14.96 1.43
N LYS A 18 -13.89 -14.91 0.36
CA LYS A 18 -14.37 -14.69 -1.00
C LYS A 18 -14.69 -16.01 -1.70
N LYS A 19 -13.84 -17.02 -1.53
CA LYS A 19 -13.96 -18.30 -2.22
C LYS A 19 -13.25 -19.41 -1.45
N LEU A 20 -13.80 -20.60 -1.49
CA LEU A 20 -13.16 -21.84 -1.05
C LEU A 20 -13.39 -22.90 -2.13
N ASP A 21 -12.32 -23.35 -2.75
CA ASP A 21 -12.35 -24.36 -3.81
C ASP A 21 -11.12 -25.26 -3.80
N THR A 22 -10.88 -25.98 -4.90
CA THR A 22 -9.72 -26.88 -5.08
C THR A 22 -8.38 -26.13 -5.09
N ASP A 23 -8.36 -24.83 -5.39
CA ASP A 23 -7.15 -24.00 -5.39
C ASP A 23 -6.79 -23.51 -3.99
N GLY A 24 -7.73 -23.53 -3.06
CA GLY A 24 -7.54 -23.14 -1.66
C GLY A 24 -8.59 -22.17 -1.14
N LEU A 25 -8.23 -21.46 -0.09
CA LEU A 25 -9.04 -20.43 0.56
C LEU A 25 -8.64 -19.04 0.07
N THR A 26 -9.53 -18.33 -0.60
CA THR A 26 -9.31 -16.93 -1.01
C THR A 26 -9.98 -15.98 -0.03
N LEU A 27 -9.18 -15.12 0.58
CA LEU A 27 -9.62 -14.04 1.46
C LEU A 27 -9.50 -12.69 0.74
N LYS A 28 -10.46 -11.81 1.01
CA LYS A 28 -10.41 -10.41 0.68
C LYS A 28 -9.67 -9.64 1.78
N ILE A 29 -8.77 -8.76 1.40
CA ILE A 29 -8.17 -7.76 2.28
C ILE A 29 -8.87 -6.42 2.02
N ASP A 30 -9.53 -5.91 3.03
CA ASP A 30 -10.24 -4.64 2.93
C ASP A 30 -9.26 -3.45 2.97
N GLU A 31 -9.64 -2.33 2.34
CA GLU A 31 -8.84 -1.09 2.36
C GLU A 31 -8.57 -0.60 3.79
N SER A 32 -9.51 -0.83 4.71
CA SER A 32 -9.31 -0.50 6.13
C SER A 32 -8.14 -1.28 6.76
N GLU A 33 -7.92 -2.53 6.34
CA GLU A 33 -6.78 -3.34 6.80
C GLU A 33 -5.47 -2.86 6.18
N LEU A 34 -5.46 -2.54 4.88
CA LEU A 34 -4.29 -1.96 4.20
C LEU A 34 -3.85 -0.66 4.87
N ASN A 35 -4.82 0.17 5.27
CA ASN A 35 -4.54 1.46 5.92
C ASN A 35 -4.13 1.36 7.40
N LYS A 36 -4.24 0.18 8.03
CA LYS A 36 -3.72 -0.05 9.39
C LYS A 36 -2.23 -0.36 9.42
N SER A 37 -1.68 -0.94 8.35
CA SER A 37 -0.37 -1.62 8.34
C SER A 37 0.85 -0.69 8.34
N SER A 38 0.71 0.60 8.02
CA SER A 38 1.85 1.51 7.81
C SER A 38 2.48 1.99 9.12
N LYS A 39 3.19 1.13 9.82
CA LYS A 39 3.91 1.47 11.08
C LYS A 39 5.17 2.29 10.85
N GLU A 40 5.74 2.22 9.65
CA GLU A 40 7.00 2.88 9.28
C GLU A 40 6.83 4.38 8.98
N PHE A 41 5.60 4.87 8.93
CA PHE A 41 5.29 6.27 8.67
C PHE A 41 4.93 7.03 9.96
N PRO A 42 5.22 8.35 10.04
CA PRO A 42 5.83 9.21 9.03
C PRO A 42 7.32 8.93 8.81
N MET A 43 7.78 9.08 7.58
CA MET A 43 9.18 8.88 7.21
C MET A 43 9.87 10.20 6.89
N LYS A 44 11.11 10.36 7.37
CA LYS A 44 11.96 11.51 7.04
C LYS A 44 13.19 11.04 6.25
N LYS A 45 13.47 11.73 5.15
CA LYS A 45 14.69 11.56 4.35
C LYS A 45 15.39 12.89 4.23
N ASN A 46 16.65 12.90 4.64
CA ASN A 46 17.50 14.09 4.60
C ASN A 46 18.48 13.94 3.44
N PHE A 47 18.50 14.94 2.58
CA PHE A 47 19.46 15.11 1.50
C PHE A 47 20.33 16.32 1.81
N VAL A 48 21.45 16.49 1.10
CA VAL A 48 22.40 17.59 1.36
C VAL A 48 21.73 18.97 1.31
N PHE A 49 20.76 19.16 0.41
CA PHE A 49 20.09 20.45 0.21
C PHE A 49 18.58 20.43 0.45
N ALA A 50 18.02 19.29 0.87
CA ALA A 50 16.58 19.13 1.04
C ALA A 50 16.25 18.12 2.13
N ASN A 51 15.17 18.38 2.87
CA ASN A 51 14.56 17.43 3.77
C ASN A 51 13.16 17.09 3.26
N ILE A 52 12.86 15.82 3.16
CA ILE A 52 11.55 15.33 2.74
C ILE A 52 10.93 14.57 3.91
N GLN A 53 9.68 14.88 4.22
CA GLN A 53 8.86 14.11 5.13
C GLN A 53 7.67 13.57 4.37
N LEU A 54 7.46 12.26 4.46
CA LEU A 54 6.32 11.55 3.90
C LEU A 54 5.42 11.15 5.07
N GLU A 55 4.18 11.59 5.03
CA GLU A 55 3.17 11.18 5.99
C GLU A 55 2.64 9.78 5.67
N LYS A 56 1.79 9.26 6.54
CA LYS A 56 1.20 7.93 6.37
C LYS A 56 0.40 7.86 5.05
N PRO A 57 0.68 6.88 4.18
CA PRO A 57 -0.07 6.72 2.93
C PRO A 57 -1.55 6.38 3.21
N TYR A 58 -2.44 6.95 2.41
CA TYR A 58 -3.79 6.45 2.24
C TYR A 58 -3.83 5.52 1.04
N ILE A 59 -4.08 4.24 1.29
CA ILE A 59 -4.04 3.15 0.30
C ILE A 59 -5.47 2.82 -0.14
N PHE A 60 -5.67 2.69 -1.45
CA PHE A 60 -6.97 2.35 -2.05
C PHE A 60 -6.79 1.64 -3.40
N ILE A 61 -7.86 1.05 -3.92
CA ILE A 61 -7.87 0.36 -5.20
C ILE A 61 -8.91 1.02 -6.11
N LYS A 62 -8.44 1.57 -7.24
CA LYS A 62 -9.33 2.17 -8.25
C LYS A 62 -10.04 1.07 -9.05
N ASP A 63 -11.29 1.34 -9.42
CA ASP A 63 -12.06 0.46 -10.29
C ASP A 63 -11.36 0.23 -11.64
N GLY A 64 -11.43 -1.01 -12.11
CA GLY A 64 -10.89 -1.39 -13.42
C GLY A 64 -9.37 -1.45 -13.50
N THR A 65 -8.65 -1.36 -12.38
CA THR A 65 -7.18 -1.50 -12.35
C THR A 65 -6.75 -2.76 -11.61
N ASN A 66 -5.57 -3.26 -11.97
CA ASN A 66 -4.86 -4.32 -11.24
C ASN A 66 -3.73 -3.76 -10.38
N ARG A 67 -3.83 -2.49 -9.98
CA ARG A 67 -2.81 -1.76 -9.22
C ARG A 67 -3.39 -1.23 -7.91
N ILE A 68 -2.59 -1.26 -6.88
CA ILE A 68 -2.87 -0.55 -5.63
C ILE A 68 -2.43 0.89 -5.80
N ASN A 69 -3.23 1.81 -5.34
CA ASN A 69 -2.96 3.25 -5.37
C ASN A 69 -2.67 3.73 -3.95
N ALA A 70 -1.83 4.74 -3.84
CA ALA A 70 -1.61 5.44 -2.58
C ALA A 70 -1.52 6.95 -2.80
N LYS A 71 -2.08 7.71 -1.85
CA LYS A 71 -1.86 9.14 -1.69
C LYS A 71 -1.07 9.38 -0.43
N ILE A 72 -0.05 10.22 -0.52
CA ILE A 72 0.87 10.50 0.59
C ILE A 72 1.03 12.01 0.67
N ASP A 73 0.77 12.59 1.82
CA ASP A 73 1.11 13.98 2.06
C ASP A 73 2.63 14.11 2.23
N ILE A 74 3.19 15.11 1.57
CA ILE A 74 4.63 15.37 1.52
C ILE A 74 4.92 16.78 2.01
N SER A 75 5.95 16.92 2.85
CA SER A 75 6.58 18.21 3.09
C SER A 75 8.01 18.20 2.56
N LEU A 76 8.33 19.25 1.83
CA LEU A 76 9.65 19.52 1.27
C LEU A 76 10.20 20.80 1.91
N SER A 77 11.36 20.71 2.53
CA SER A 77 12.11 21.86 3.04
C SER A 77 13.49 21.89 2.40
N THR A 78 13.87 23.03 1.86
CA THR A 78 15.20 23.24 1.25
C THR A 78 15.86 24.46 1.85
N VAL A 79 17.20 24.60 1.66
CA VAL A 79 17.94 25.80 2.05
C VAL A 79 17.61 27.02 1.18
N PHE A 80 16.98 26.81 0.03
CA PHE A 80 16.75 27.87 -0.97
C PHE A 80 15.29 28.29 -1.10
N MET A 81 14.35 27.52 -0.56
CA MET A 81 12.91 27.78 -0.68
C MET A 81 12.21 27.58 0.65
N PRO A 82 11.10 28.30 0.91
CA PRO A 82 10.26 28.03 2.05
C PRO A 82 9.77 26.58 2.07
N SER A 83 9.44 26.07 3.24
CA SER A 83 8.83 24.75 3.39
C SER A 83 7.54 24.67 2.56
N SER A 84 7.44 23.64 1.76
CA SER A 84 6.34 23.42 0.83
C SER A 84 5.61 22.13 1.21
N PHE A 85 4.29 22.15 1.14
CA PHE A 85 3.43 21.02 1.41
C PHE A 85 2.73 20.60 0.14
N GLY A 86 2.58 19.31 -0.04
CA GLY A 86 1.96 18.79 -1.24
C GLY A 86 1.40 17.40 -1.04
N THR A 87 0.86 16.86 -2.11
CA THR A 87 0.36 15.49 -2.20
C THR A 87 1.08 14.76 -3.31
N PHE A 88 1.42 13.54 -3.02
CA PHE A 88 2.11 12.63 -3.92
C PHE A 88 1.21 11.42 -4.13
N ALA A 89 0.86 11.13 -5.39
CA ALA A 89 0.08 9.97 -5.75
C ALA A 89 0.93 8.95 -6.50
N LEU A 90 0.76 7.70 -6.16
CA LEU A 90 1.46 6.59 -6.81
C LEU A 90 0.54 5.40 -7.04
N SER A 91 0.97 4.49 -7.92
CA SER A 91 0.37 3.18 -8.08
C SER A 91 1.45 2.10 -8.19
N GLY A 92 1.13 0.86 -7.79
CA GLY A 92 2.04 -0.28 -7.89
C GLY A 92 1.27 -1.60 -7.99
N LYS A 93 1.92 -2.63 -8.52
CA LYS A 93 1.37 -3.98 -8.55
C LYS A 93 1.66 -4.66 -7.21
N PRO A 94 0.67 -5.29 -6.56
CA PRO A 94 0.93 -6.06 -5.35
C PRO A 94 1.70 -7.34 -5.69
N TYR A 95 2.70 -7.67 -4.88
CA TYR A 95 3.34 -8.98 -4.92
C TYR A 95 3.59 -9.50 -3.50
N PHE A 96 3.60 -10.80 -3.33
CA PHE A 96 3.83 -11.43 -2.04
C PHE A 96 5.27 -11.93 -1.91
N ASP A 97 5.96 -11.43 -0.90
CA ASP A 97 7.28 -11.93 -0.51
C ASP A 97 7.10 -13.08 0.51
N LYS A 98 7.48 -14.29 0.11
CA LYS A 98 7.33 -15.51 0.92
C LYS A 98 8.24 -15.53 2.16
N GLU A 99 9.41 -14.91 2.07
CA GLU A 99 10.36 -14.87 3.19
C GLU A 99 9.92 -13.87 4.24
N LYS A 100 9.49 -12.70 3.80
CA LYS A 100 9.00 -11.62 4.66
C LYS A 100 7.56 -11.85 5.13
N LYS A 101 6.80 -12.75 4.47
CA LYS A 101 5.36 -13.02 4.70
C LYS A 101 4.53 -11.75 4.62
N ALA A 102 4.78 -10.94 3.62
CA ALA A 102 4.18 -9.63 3.48
C ALA A 102 3.93 -9.28 2.01
N ILE A 103 2.99 -8.38 1.78
CA ILE A 103 2.66 -7.86 0.45
C ILE A 103 3.35 -6.52 0.28
N PHE A 104 4.07 -6.38 -0.82
CA PHE A 104 4.81 -5.20 -1.25
C PHE A 104 4.25 -4.67 -2.56
N LEU A 105 4.76 -3.55 -3.04
CA LEU A 105 4.50 -3.04 -4.37
C LEU A 105 5.73 -3.18 -5.26
N GLU A 106 5.52 -3.65 -6.46
CA GLU A 106 6.49 -3.63 -7.56
C GLU A 106 5.97 -2.74 -8.71
N ASP A 107 6.85 -2.40 -9.65
CA ASP A 107 6.51 -1.56 -10.81
C ASP A 107 5.79 -0.27 -10.37
N VAL A 108 6.38 0.44 -9.39
CA VAL A 108 5.78 1.63 -8.82
C VAL A 108 5.86 2.79 -9.80
N ASN A 109 4.72 3.41 -10.10
CA ASN A 109 4.59 4.61 -10.90
C ASN A 109 4.19 5.80 -10.05
N ILE A 110 4.83 6.93 -10.27
CA ILE A 110 4.41 8.22 -9.75
C ILE A 110 3.35 8.75 -10.70
N GLU A 111 2.13 8.90 -10.22
CA GLU A 111 0.98 9.36 -11.01
C GLU A 111 0.89 10.89 -10.97
N GLU A 112 1.12 11.48 -9.79
CA GLU A 112 0.91 12.89 -9.56
C GLU A 112 1.81 13.40 -8.43
N LEU A 113 2.25 14.65 -8.55
CA LEU A 113 2.93 15.40 -7.52
C LEU A 113 2.45 16.86 -7.57
N GLU A 114 1.76 17.28 -6.55
CA GLU A 114 1.24 18.63 -6.41
C GLU A 114 1.79 19.30 -5.14
N PHE A 115 2.12 20.58 -5.21
CA PHE A 115 2.48 21.41 -4.07
C PHE A 115 1.51 22.57 -3.92
N SER A 116 0.96 22.74 -2.71
CA SER A 116 -0.10 23.71 -2.44
C SER A 116 0.36 25.17 -2.53
N ASN A 117 1.63 25.43 -2.34
CA ASN A 117 2.19 26.80 -2.25
C ASN A 117 3.30 27.06 -3.26
N LEU A 118 3.48 26.18 -4.25
CA LEU A 118 4.47 26.33 -5.32
C LEU A 118 3.79 26.09 -6.66
N ASP A 119 3.75 27.14 -7.48
CA ASP A 119 3.41 27.00 -8.90
C ASP A 119 4.68 26.56 -9.66
N LEU A 120 4.90 25.25 -9.67
CA LEU A 120 6.08 24.68 -10.30
C LEU A 120 5.88 24.55 -11.81
N SER A 121 6.90 24.99 -12.56
CA SER A 121 6.90 24.70 -13.99
C SER A 121 6.89 23.17 -14.23
N LYS A 122 6.24 22.73 -15.29
CA LYS A 122 6.16 21.32 -15.67
C LYS A 122 7.52 20.62 -15.73
N ASN A 123 8.55 21.34 -16.22
CA ASN A 123 9.91 20.81 -16.29
C ASN A 123 10.50 20.56 -14.90
N PHE A 124 10.24 21.45 -13.95
CA PHE A 124 10.74 21.31 -12.58
C PHE A 124 10.02 20.17 -11.84
N THR A 125 8.72 20.06 -12.02
CA THR A 125 7.92 18.92 -11.48
C THR A 125 8.45 17.59 -12.02
N ASN A 126 8.68 17.46 -13.33
CA ASN A 126 9.24 16.27 -13.94
C ASN A 126 10.64 15.94 -13.41
N MET A 127 11.48 16.94 -13.18
CA MET A 127 12.80 16.75 -12.58
C MET A 127 12.71 16.21 -11.15
N ILE A 128 11.79 16.75 -10.32
CA ILE A 128 11.56 16.24 -8.96
C ILE A 128 11.07 14.78 -9.03
N MET A 129 10.07 14.49 -9.85
CA MET A 129 9.52 13.13 -9.99
C MET A 129 10.60 12.13 -10.42
N SER A 130 11.44 12.47 -11.38
CA SER A 130 12.52 11.61 -11.85
C SER A 130 13.56 11.32 -10.76
N ASN A 131 13.90 12.32 -9.94
CA ASN A 131 14.84 12.13 -8.82
C ASN A 131 14.22 11.41 -7.62
N MET A 132 12.91 11.54 -7.43
CA MET A 132 12.19 10.84 -6.36
C MET A 132 11.90 9.38 -6.69
N LYS A 133 11.77 9.02 -7.97
CA LYS A 133 11.39 7.66 -8.37
C LYS A 133 12.28 6.58 -7.74
N PRO A 134 13.63 6.63 -7.77
CA PRO A 134 14.46 5.61 -7.12
C PRO A 134 14.24 5.51 -5.61
N VAL A 135 13.96 6.64 -4.95
CA VAL A 135 13.69 6.68 -3.50
C VAL A 135 12.35 6.00 -3.21
N ILE A 136 11.34 6.30 -4.00
CA ILE A 136 10.00 5.73 -3.87
C ILE A 136 10.00 4.22 -4.18
N ASP A 137 10.67 3.83 -5.28
CA ASP A 137 10.85 2.41 -5.61
C ASP A 137 11.51 1.66 -4.43
N ASN A 138 12.57 2.22 -3.85
CA ASN A 138 13.25 1.62 -2.69
C ASN A 138 12.33 1.52 -1.47
N ILE A 139 11.53 2.55 -1.17
CA ILE A 139 10.59 2.54 -0.04
C ILE A 139 9.59 1.40 -0.22
N PHE A 140 8.87 1.35 -1.33
CA PHE A 140 7.76 0.40 -1.52
C PHE A 140 8.20 -1.02 -1.85
N THR A 141 9.46 -1.22 -2.25
CA THR A 141 10.08 -2.55 -2.36
C THR A 141 10.51 -3.10 -0.98
N ASN A 142 10.74 -2.23 -0.01
CA ASN A 142 11.24 -2.63 1.32
C ASN A 142 10.22 -2.48 2.45
N ILE A 143 9.22 -1.62 2.29
CA ILE A 143 8.16 -1.40 3.27
C ILE A 143 6.90 -2.11 2.79
N PRO A 144 6.39 -3.10 3.56
CA PRO A 144 5.18 -3.80 3.17
C PRO A 144 3.95 -2.89 3.27
N ILE A 145 3.05 -3.05 2.31
CA ILE A 145 1.72 -2.44 2.38
C ILE A 145 0.77 -3.24 3.26
N TYR A 146 1.05 -4.54 3.44
CA TYR A 146 0.29 -5.42 4.31
C TYR A 146 1.17 -6.56 4.84
N GLU A 147 1.16 -6.76 6.16
CA GLU A 147 1.83 -7.90 6.79
C GLU A 147 0.80 -9.00 7.08
N ILE A 148 1.06 -10.19 6.57
CA ILE A 148 0.31 -11.37 6.97
C ILE A 148 0.86 -11.82 8.33
N ASP A 149 -0.02 -12.01 9.30
CA ASP A 149 0.36 -12.35 10.67
C ASP A 149 1.42 -13.45 10.73
N LYS A 150 2.63 -13.06 11.14
CA LYS A 150 3.81 -13.94 11.22
C LYS A 150 3.64 -15.07 12.24
N SER A 151 2.77 -14.87 13.25
CA SER A 151 2.43 -15.89 14.25
C SER A 151 1.44 -16.91 13.71
N SER A 152 0.72 -16.60 12.64
CA SER A 152 -0.22 -17.50 12.01
C SER A 152 0.47 -18.39 10.99
N PHE A 153 0.08 -19.66 10.98
CA PHE A 153 0.48 -20.65 9.98
C PHE A 153 0.11 -20.20 8.53
N LYS A 154 -0.82 -19.26 8.41
CA LYS A 154 -1.38 -18.76 7.16
C LYS A 154 -0.34 -18.19 6.19
N GLY A 155 0.61 -17.40 6.65
CA GLY A 155 1.62 -16.79 5.76
C GLY A 155 2.54 -17.78 5.02
N SER A 156 2.59 -19.04 5.44
CA SER A 156 3.40 -20.07 4.77
C SER A 156 2.70 -20.72 3.58
N PHE A 157 1.40 -20.49 3.41
CA PHE A 157 0.55 -21.10 2.40
C PHE A 157 0.01 -20.12 1.37
N VAL A 158 0.48 -18.88 1.34
CA VAL A 158 0.06 -17.94 0.30
C VAL A 158 0.54 -18.45 -1.06
N LYS A 159 -0.43 -18.72 -1.93
CA LYS A 159 -0.24 -19.22 -3.28
C LYS A 159 -0.27 -18.10 -4.30
N ASP A 160 -1.20 -17.12 -4.10
CA ASP A 160 -1.43 -16.04 -5.04
C ASP A 160 -1.91 -14.77 -4.34
N VAL A 161 -1.54 -13.61 -4.91
CA VAL A 161 -2.03 -12.30 -4.52
C VAL A 161 -2.38 -11.53 -5.78
N LYS A 162 -3.63 -11.10 -5.90
CA LYS A 162 -4.13 -10.38 -7.07
C LYS A 162 -5.19 -9.34 -6.73
N ILE A 163 -5.40 -8.42 -7.65
CA ILE A 163 -6.54 -7.50 -7.63
C ILE A 163 -7.58 -8.02 -8.63
N GLU A 164 -8.81 -8.17 -8.15
CA GLU A 164 -9.95 -8.55 -8.97
C GLU A 164 -11.20 -7.83 -8.45
N ASN A 165 -11.96 -7.19 -9.35
CA ASN A 165 -13.16 -6.40 -9.01
C ASN A 165 -12.90 -5.34 -7.91
N SER A 166 -11.77 -4.62 -8.03
CA SER A 166 -11.32 -3.60 -7.06
C SER A 166 -11.08 -4.12 -5.64
N GLU A 167 -10.85 -5.42 -5.50
CA GLU A 167 -10.55 -6.07 -4.23
C GLU A 167 -9.15 -6.70 -4.26
N LEU A 168 -8.39 -6.53 -3.18
CA LEU A 168 -7.14 -7.29 -3.01
C LEU A 168 -7.48 -8.67 -2.46
N LEU A 169 -7.18 -9.69 -3.25
CA LEU A 169 -7.44 -11.08 -2.94
C LEU A 169 -6.14 -11.82 -2.63
N VAL A 170 -6.15 -12.57 -1.54
CA VAL A 170 -5.04 -13.46 -1.14
C VAL A 170 -5.55 -14.89 -1.12
N THR A 171 -4.96 -15.74 -1.93
CA THR A 171 -5.29 -17.18 -2.00
C THR A 171 -4.26 -17.98 -1.22
N PHE A 172 -4.74 -18.76 -0.27
CA PHE A 172 -3.96 -19.69 0.53
C PHE A 172 -4.14 -21.10 -0.03
N GLY A 173 -3.04 -21.74 -0.44
CA GLY A 173 -3.03 -23.13 -0.87
C GLY A 173 -3.33 -24.10 0.29
N LEU A 174 -3.89 -25.24 -0.04
CA LEU A 174 -4.06 -26.39 0.86
C LEU A 174 -2.87 -27.32 0.71
#